data_75fd3c7a3a482089d1b835af043e4d09
#
_entry.id   75fd3c7a3a482089d1b835af043e4d09
#
_cell.length_a   1.000
_cell.length_b   1.000
_cell.length_c   1.000
_cell.angle_alpha   90.00
_cell.angle_beta   90.00
_cell.angle_gamma   90.00
#
_symmetry.space_group_name_H-M   'P 1'
#
loop_
_entity.id
_entity.type
_entity.pdbx_description
1 polymer ?
#
loop_
_entity_poly.entity_id
_entity_poly.type
_entity_poly.pdbx_seq_one_letter_code
_entity_poly.pdbx_strand_id
1 'polypeptide(L)'
;MNFFDLFFPNKRKQKEVDRFFLHTLAAASGEYKDVLAAAFEKIKKLSHTNSLWGGKELMISYESDAPAIDCKNDDSPYCSMKTNYGWVDFSELDGKIAFVHFEIPPHKIDVKNCVIEETVFFPELFNAVRKEMVEAQAKTLPPEWKNVKADLPPLKESFLNAYLKAYRVTLPEILQELYGCCNGASSSKYRIIGLHEWSHWQTEDKNFLIVGEIELPDTLIVILLGDDGKFYTGNDDGETDDEALETSLPEFLGSF
;
A
#
# COMPACT_ATOMS: atom_id res chain seq x y z
N MET A 1 25.15 -30.80 5.35
CA MET A 1 24.38 -30.20 6.47
C MET A 1 25.38 -29.44 7.31
N ASN A 2 25.31 -28.11 7.32
CA ASN A 2 26.32 -27.28 8.01
C ASN A 2 26.03 -27.32 9.52
N PHE A 3 27.10 -27.46 10.33
CA PHE A 3 27.00 -27.49 11.80
C PHE A 3 26.20 -26.30 12.40
N PHE A 4 26.29 -25.14 11.76
CA PHE A 4 25.52 -23.95 12.12
C PHE A 4 23.99 -24.11 11.95
N ASP A 5 23.52 -24.93 11.01
CA ASP A 5 22.10 -25.14 10.76
C ASP A 5 21.40 -25.93 11.88
N LEU A 6 22.15 -26.69 12.65
CA LEU A 6 21.65 -27.43 13.83
C LEU A 6 21.39 -26.51 15.03
N PHE A 7 22.16 -25.43 15.15
CA PHE A 7 22.04 -24.49 16.27
C PHE A 7 21.05 -23.34 16.02
N PHE A 8 20.68 -23.10 14.73
CA PHE A 8 19.75 -22.01 14.36
C PHE A 8 18.66 -22.51 13.40
N PRO A 9 17.80 -23.45 13.81
CA PRO A 9 16.77 -24.04 12.94
C PRO A 9 15.80 -22.97 12.37
N ASN A 10 15.53 -21.92 13.15
CA ASN A 10 14.67 -20.82 12.71
C ASN A 10 15.28 -20.01 11.55
N LYS A 11 16.60 -19.80 11.51
CA LYS A 11 17.27 -19.10 10.41
C LYS A 11 17.21 -19.86 9.09
N ARG A 12 17.34 -21.19 9.14
CA ARG A 12 17.22 -22.04 7.94
C ARG A 12 15.81 -21.98 7.38
N LYS A 13 14.82 -22.19 8.25
CA LYS A 13 13.40 -22.13 7.87
C LYS A 13 13.03 -20.77 7.33
N GLN A 14 13.53 -19.69 7.91
CA GLN A 14 13.34 -18.33 7.46
C GLN A 14 13.86 -18.12 6.03
N LYS A 15 15.08 -18.57 5.70
CA LYS A 15 15.62 -18.50 4.34
C LYS A 15 14.83 -19.32 3.32
N GLU A 16 14.26 -20.45 3.73
CA GLU A 16 13.39 -21.27 2.88
C GLU A 16 12.11 -20.52 2.54
N VAL A 17 11.50 -19.87 3.51
CA VAL A 17 10.30 -19.02 3.34
C VAL A 17 10.59 -17.81 2.45
N ASP A 18 11.70 -17.10 2.70
CA ASP A 18 12.10 -15.96 1.87
C ASP A 18 12.20 -16.35 0.39
N ARG A 19 12.93 -17.43 0.10
CA ARG A 19 13.08 -17.93 -1.26
C ARG A 19 11.75 -18.34 -1.88
N PHE A 20 10.90 -19.03 -1.12
CA PHE A 20 9.60 -19.45 -1.59
C PHE A 20 8.78 -18.25 -2.07
N PHE A 21 8.67 -17.18 -1.26
CA PHE A 21 7.88 -16.01 -1.62
C PHE A 21 8.50 -15.20 -2.75
N LEU A 22 9.82 -15.02 -2.80
CA LEU A 22 10.47 -14.32 -3.91
C LEU A 22 10.29 -15.08 -5.23
N HIS A 23 10.44 -16.40 -5.24
CA HIS A 23 10.17 -17.21 -6.44
C HIS A 23 8.70 -17.19 -6.84
N THR A 24 7.78 -17.22 -5.86
CA THR A 24 6.33 -17.13 -6.12
C THR A 24 5.99 -15.79 -6.73
N LEU A 25 6.54 -14.68 -6.20
CA LEU A 25 6.35 -13.36 -6.76
C LEU A 25 6.82 -13.27 -8.20
N ALA A 26 8.07 -13.69 -8.48
CA ALA A 26 8.60 -13.66 -9.85
C ALA A 26 7.72 -14.48 -10.79
N ALA A 27 7.31 -15.70 -10.39
CA ALA A 27 6.48 -16.57 -11.21
C ALA A 27 5.08 -15.98 -11.50
N ALA A 28 4.53 -15.20 -10.58
CA ALA A 28 3.21 -14.60 -10.69
C ALA A 28 3.21 -13.23 -11.39
N SER A 29 4.36 -12.57 -11.56
CA SER A 29 4.47 -11.17 -12.01
C SER A 29 4.34 -10.94 -13.52
N GLY A 30 3.75 -11.87 -14.28
CA GLY A 30 3.45 -11.68 -15.69
C GLY A 30 4.65 -11.24 -16.54
N GLU A 31 4.57 -10.07 -17.15
CA GLU A 31 5.63 -9.50 -17.99
C GLU A 31 6.92 -9.16 -17.23
N TYR A 32 6.86 -8.93 -15.92
CA TYR A 32 8.03 -8.64 -15.08
C TYR A 32 8.73 -9.90 -14.55
N LYS A 33 8.24 -11.09 -14.87
CA LYS A 33 8.75 -12.36 -14.35
C LYS A 33 10.26 -12.53 -14.53
N ASP A 34 10.75 -12.33 -15.73
CA ASP A 34 12.16 -12.56 -16.06
C ASP A 34 13.07 -11.50 -15.45
N VAL A 35 12.59 -10.24 -15.39
CA VAL A 35 13.32 -9.13 -14.75
C VAL A 35 13.44 -9.37 -13.26
N LEU A 36 12.35 -9.75 -12.58
CA LEU A 36 12.37 -10.06 -11.15
C LEU A 36 13.24 -11.29 -10.85
N ALA A 37 13.13 -12.33 -11.65
CA ALA A 37 13.98 -13.52 -11.48
C ALA A 37 15.48 -13.15 -11.59
N ALA A 38 15.86 -12.36 -12.59
CA ALA A 38 17.23 -11.88 -12.76
C ALA A 38 17.66 -10.94 -11.62
N ALA A 39 16.76 -10.07 -11.12
CA ALA A 39 17.06 -9.23 -9.96
C ALA A 39 17.31 -10.08 -8.71
N PHE A 40 16.50 -11.11 -8.47
CA PHE A 40 16.65 -11.98 -7.30
C PHE A 40 17.92 -12.83 -7.34
N GLU A 41 18.46 -13.14 -8.51
CA GLU A 41 19.79 -13.76 -8.65
C GLU A 41 20.92 -12.81 -8.19
N LYS A 42 20.69 -11.50 -8.23
CA LYS A 42 21.61 -10.44 -7.82
C LYS A 42 21.40 -9.95 -6.38
N ILE A 43 20.70 -10.72 -5.55
CA ILE A 43 20.53 -10.37 -4.14
C ILE A 43 21.88 -10.53 -3.42
N LYS A 44 22.37 -9.42 -2.89
CA LYS A 44 23.62 -9.36 -2.10
C LYS A 44 23.37 -9.74 -0.65
N LYS A 45 22.28 -9.28 -0.06
CA LYS A 45 21.96 -9.48 1.36
C LYS A 45 20.46 -9.50 1.61
N LEU A 46 20.05 -10.39 2.51
CA LEU A 46 18.73 -10.46 3.12
C LEU A 46 18.88 -10.17 4.62
N SER A 47 18.10 -9.23 5.14
CA SER A 47 18.14 -8.82 6.56
C SER A 47 16.73 -8.77 7.11
N HIS A 48 16.46 -9.47 8.20
CA HIS A 48 15.16 -9.44 8.86
C HIS A 48 15.18 -8.47 10.04
N THR A 49 14.18 -7.63 10.11
CA THR A 49 13.91 -6.71 11.21
C THR A 49 12.53 -7.01 11.81
N ASN A 50 12.21 -6.41 12.94
CA ASN A 50 10.83 -6.30 13.36
C ASN A 50 10.20 -5.21 12.51
N SER A 51 9.07 -5.51 11.90
CA SER A 51 8.31 -4.48 11.23
C SER A 51 7.67 -3.55 12.28
N LEU A 52 7.63 -2.28 11.97
CA LEU A 52 6.86 -1.31 12.73
C LEU A 52 5.35 -1.66 12.73
N TRP A 53 4.88 -2.36 11.68
CA TRP A 53 3.50 -2.82 11.49
C TRP A 53 3.13 -4.10 12.26
N GLY A 54 3.97 -4.53 13.19
CA GLY A 54 3.88 -5.89 13.72
C GLY A 54 4.42 -6.92 12.73
N GLY A 55 4.65 -8.14 13.15
CA GLY A 55 5.23 -9.17 12.27
C GLY A 55 6.72 -8.96 11.99
N LYS A 56 7.17 -9.34 10.81
CA LYS A 56 8.58 -9.28 10.39
C LYS A 56 8.72 -8.65 9.02
N GLU A 57 9.76 -7.88 8.86
CA GLU A 57 10.15 -7.30 7.59
C GLU A 57 11.48 -7.88 7.09
N LEU A 58 11.50 -8.27 5.84
CA LEU A 58 12.70 -8.67 5.12
C LEU A 58 13.15 -7.49 4.26
N MET A 59 14.32 -6.97 4.55
CA MET A 59 15.01 -5.98 3.71
C MET A 59 15.92 -6.69 2.71
N ILE A 60 15.82 -6.31 1.44
CA ILE A 60 16.57 -6.89 0.35
C ILE A 60 17.56 -5.85 -0.19
N SER A 61 18.84 -6.20 -0.19
CA SER A 61 19.87 -5.40 -0.84
C SER A 61 20.42 -6.14 -2.06
N TYR A 62 20.61 -5.40 -3.15
CA TYR A 62 21.06 -5.93 -4.44
C TYR A 62 22.48 -5.51 -4.79
N GLU A 63 23.07 -6.20 -5.75
CA GLU A 63 24.25 -5.73 -6.46
C GLU A 63 23.89 -4.51 -7.33
N SER A 64 24.86 -3.66 -7.62
CA SER A 64 24.64 -2.40 -8.34
C SER A 64 24.11 -2.58 -9.77
N ASP A 65 24.38 -3.75 -10.37
CA ASP A 65 23.96 -4.13 -11.73
C ASP A 65 22.68 -4.97 -11.78
N ALA A 66 21.98 -5.10 -10.65
CA ALA A 66 20.69 -5.79 -10.61
C ALA A 66 19.67 -5.06 -11.48
N PRO A 67 18.94 -5.76 -12.36
CA PRO A 67 17.93 -5.13 -13.19
C PRO A 67 16.78 -4.55 -12.35
N ALA A 68 16.20 -3.46 -12.84
CA ALA A 68 15.05 -2.80 -12.25
C ALA A 68 13.79 -3.04 -13.08
N ILE A 69 12.65 -3.12 -12.41
CA ILE A 69 11.32 -3.07 -13.03
C ILE A 69 10.96 -1.60 -13.27
N ASP A 70 10.39 -1.29 -14.41
CA ASP A 70 9.90 0.06 -14.70
C ASP A 70 8.49 0.23 -14.10
N CYS A 71 8.42 0.24 -12.79
CA CYS A 71 7.21 0.64 -12.05
C CYS A 71 7.29 2.13 -11.80
N LYS A 72 6.40 2.90 -12.40
CA LYS A 72 6.39 4.37 -12.33
C LYS A 72 5.99 4.97 -10.97
N ASN A 73 5.93 4.17 -9.93
CA ASN A 73 5.52 4.60 -8.61
C ASN A 73 6.63 4.26 -7.61
N ASP A 74 7.40 5.26 -7.23
CA ASP A 74 8.37 5.15 -6.14
C ASP A 74 7.64 4.89 -4.80
N ASP A 75 8.21 4.03 -3.95
CA ASP A 75 7.73 3.68 -2.61
C ASP A 75 6.31 3.08 -2.51
N SER A 76 5.82 2.46 -3.56
CA SER A 76 4.47 1.90 -3.60
C SER A 76 4.44 0.39 -3.28
N PRO A 77 3.33 -0.12 -2.72
CA PRO A 77 3.13 -1.55 -2.66
C PRO A 77 3.16 -2.11 -4.10
N TYR A 78 3.99 -3.13 -4.31
CA TYR A 78 4.09 -3.81 -5.60
C TYR A 78 3.10 -4.95 -5.72
N CYS A 79 3.04 -5.78 -4.68
CA CYS A 79 2.18 -6.96 -4.67
C CYS A 79 1.78 -7.30 -3.24
N SER A 80 0.55 -7.75 -3.05
CA SER A 80 0.08 -8.37 -1.81
C SER A 80 -0.39 -9.79 -2.10
N MET A 81 0.06 -10.75 -1.30
CA MET A 81 -0.33 -12.15 -1.37
C MET A 81 -1.04 -12.56 -0.10
N LYS A 82 -2.30 -12.97 -0.22
CA LYS A 82 -3.02 -13.61 0.88
C LYS A 82 -2.70 -15.09 0.92
N THR A 83 -2.31 -15.58 2.08
CA THR A 83 -2.03 -17.00 2.30
C THR A 83 -2.86 -17.53 3.46
N ASN A 84 -2.91 -18.86 3.60
CA ASN A 84 -3.49 -19.48 4.79
C ASN A 84 -2.71 -19.21 6.10
N TYR A 85 -1.58 -18.48 6.03
CA TYR A 85 -0.79 -18.00 7.16
C TYR A 85 -0.91 -16.49 7.38
N GLY A 86 -1.72 -15.77 6.60
CA GLY A 86 -1.84 -14.33 6.61
C GLY A 86 -1.25 -13.68 5.37
N TRP A 87 -1.07 -12.36 5.42
CA TRP A 87 -0.61 -11.57 4.29
C TRP A 87 0.91 -11.49 4.20
N VAL A 88 1.38 -11.43 2.96
CA VAL A 88 2.77 -11.14 2.61
C VAL A 88 2.77 -10.02 1.56
N ASP A 89 3.32 -8.88 1.93
CA ASP A 89 3.32 -7.67 1.11
C ASP A 89 4.71 -7.37 0.61
N PHE A 90 4.81 -7.01 -0.66
CA PHE A 90 6.05 -6.67 -1.34
C PHE A 90 6.01 -5.21 -1.72
N SER A 91 7.03 -4.46 -1.31
CA SER A 91 7.19 -3.05 -1.63
C SER A 91 8.40 -2.84 -2.52
N GLU A 92 8.23 -1.97 -3.49
CA GLU A 92 9.25 -1.59 -4.45
C GLU A 92 9.91 -0.29 -4.00
N LEU A 93 11.20 -0.18 -4.24
CA LEU A 93 11.99 1.02 -4.12
C LEU A 93 13.02 1.04 -5.26
N ASP A 94 13.12 2.14 -5.98
CA ASP A 94 14.04 2.32 -7.11
C ASP A 94 13.97 1.20 -8.17
N GLY A 95 12.76 0.75 -8.48
CA GLY A 95 12.52 -0.32 -9.47
C GLY A 95 12.87 -1.72 -8.98
N LYS A 96 13.04 -1.95 -7.68
CA LYS A 96 13.38 -3.27 -7.12
C LYS A 96 12.51 -3.58 -5.91
N ILE A 97 12.20 -4.84 -5.71
CA ILE A 97 11.51 -5.27 -4.47
C ILE A 97 12.49 -5.11 -3.31
N ALA A 98 12.34 -4.04 -2.56
CA ALA A 98 13.25 -3.70 -1.47
C ALA A 98 12.82 -4.29 -0.12
N PHE A 99 11.50 -4.45 0.09
CA PHE A 99 10.94 -4.91 1.35
C PHE A 99 9.91 -6.01 1.13
N VAL A 100 9.88 -6.96 2.07
CA VAL A 100 8.79 -7.94 2.17
C VAL A 100 8.30 -7.96 3.60
N HIS A 101 7.07 -7.54 3.79
CA HIS A 101 6.41 -7.58 5.09
C HIS A 101 5.65 -8.90 5.26
N PHE A 102 5.85 -9.57 6.39
CA PHE A 102 5.16 -10.78 6.79
C PHE A 102 4.29 -10.50 8.01
N GLU A 103 3.01 -10.65 7.89
CA GLU A 103 2.06 -10.52 9.00
C GLU A 103 2.39 -11.50 10.14
N ILE A 104 2.85 -12.70 9.81
CA ILE A 104 3.37 -13.67 10.78
C ILE A 104 4.87 -13.91 10.56
N PRO A 105 5.65 -14.13 11.64
CA PRO A 105 7.07 -14.39 11.51
C PRO A 105 7.37 -15.53 10.53
N PRO A 106 8.27 -15.37 9.54
CA PRO A 106 8.53 -16.34 8.48
C PRO A 106 8.82 -17.75 8.98
N HIS A 107 9.55 -17.89 10.11
CA HIS A 107 9.86 -19.20 10.67
C HIS A 107 8.63 -20.01 11.14
N LYS A 108 7.45 -19.38 11.26
CA LYS A 108 6.18 -20.04 11.59
C LYS A 108 5.43 -20.51 10.34
N ILE A 109 5.83 -20.08 9.15
CA ILE A 109 5.23 -20.48 7.87
C ILE A 109 5.80 -21.84 7.45
N ASP A 110 4.94 -22.78 7.14
CA ASP A 110 5.35 -24.06 6.52
C ASP A 110 5.11 -23.96 5.00
N VAL A 111 6.17 -23.75 4.25
CA VAL A 111 6.12 -23.57 2.79
C VAL A 111 5.51 -24.77 2.05
N LYS A 112 5.57 -25.98 2.62
CA LYS A 112 4.96 -27.18 2.01
C LYS A 112 3.44 -27.17 2.07
N ASN A 113 2.89 -26.50 3.07
CA ASN A 113 1.47 -26.37 3.31
C ASN A 113 0.97 -24.93 3.08
N CYS A 114 1.84 -24.04 2.57
CA CYS A 114 1.47 -22.67 2.24
C CYS A 114 0.66 -22.65 0.94
N VAL A 115 -0.55 -22.12 1.04
CA VAL A 115 -1.45 -21.92 -0.09
C VAL A 115 -1.58 -20.42 -0.33
N ILE A 116 -1.31 -19.99 -1.56
CA ILE A 116 -1.62 -18.62 -2.01
C ILE A 116 -3.10 -18.60 -2.40
N GLU A 117 -3.91 -17.92 -1.61
CA GLU A 117 -5.35 -17.80 -1.81
C GLU A 117 -5.68 -16.69 -2.81
N GLU A 118 -4.88 -15.63 -2.80
CA GLU A 118 -5.10 -14.43 -3.60
C GLU A 118 -3.78 -13.70 -3.84
N THR A 119 -3.68 -13.04 -5.00
CA THR A 119 -2.56 -12.17 -5.34
C THR A 119 -3.11 -10.88 -5.96
N VAL A 120 -2.66 -9.74 -5.47
CA VAL A 120 -3.00 -8.41 -5.99
C VAL A 120 -1.72 -7.75 -6.47
N PHE A 121 -1.66 -7.39 -7.76
CA PHE A 121 -0.58 -6.59 -8.35
C PHE A 121 -1.03 -5.14 -8.49
N PHE A 122 -0.42 -4.24 -7.76
CA PHE A 122 -0.76 -2.83 -7.77
C PHE A 122 -0.44 -2.12 -9.09
N PRO A 123 0.70 -2.38 -9.78
CA PRO A 123 0.95 -1.77 -11.09
C PRO A 123 -0.13 -2.07 -12.12
N GLU A 124 -0.64 -3.30 -12.15
CA GLU A 124 -1.74 -3.68 -13.06
C GLU A 124 -3.04 -2.96 -12.70
N LEU A 125 -3.34 -2.87 -11.40
CA LEU A 125 -4.50 -2.14 -10.89
C LEU A 125 -4.42 -0.66 -11.25
N PHE A 126 -3.27 -0.01 -11.02
CA PHE A 126 -3.04 1.39 -11.36
C PHE A 126 -3.13 1.66 -12.87
N ASN A 127 -2.55 0.80 -13.70
CA ASN A 127 -2.62 0.93 -15.16
C ASN A 127 -4.04 0.76 -15.69
N ALA A 128 -4.80 -0.20 -15.15
CA ALA A 128 -6.19 -0.40 -15.52
C ALA A 128 -7.05 0.82 -15.17
N VAL A 129 -6.84 1.38 -13.98
CA VAL A 129 -7.52 2.60 -13.52
C VAL A 129 -7.19 3.79 -14.43
N ARG A 130 -5.91 4.06 -14.70
CA ARG A 130 -5.48 5.17 -15.57
C ARG A 130 -6.12 5.09 -16.96
N LYS A 131 -6.26 3.88 -17.51
CA LYS A 131 -6.88 3.68 -18.82
C LYS A 131 -8.37 4.02 -18.82
N GLU A 132 -9.09 3.72 -17.74
CA GLU A 132 -10.53 4.01 -17.62
C GLU A 132 -10.84 5.46 -17.28
N MET A 133 -9.96 6.14 -16.54
CA MET A 133 -10.13 7.55 -16.18
C MET A 133 -10.19 8.49 -17.39
N VAL A 134 -9.69 8.07 -18.55
CA VAL A 134 -9.73 8.86 -19.79
C VAL A 134 -11.12 8.85 -20.45
N GLU A 135 -11.99 7.89 -20.12
CA GLU A 135 -13.25 7.64 -20.85
C GLU A 135 -14.52 8.06 -20.08
N ALA A 136 -14.44 8.37 -18.79
CA ALA A 136 -15.61 8.69 -17.98
C ALA A 136 -15.75 10.20 -17.68
N GLN A 137 -16.98 10.64 -17.39
CA GLN A 137 -17.25 12.01 -16.92
C GLN A 137 -17.55 11.99 -15.40
N ALA A 138 -17.02 12.96 -14.68
CA ALA A 138 -17.34 13.15 -13.27
C ALA A 138 -18.85 13.41 -13.08
N LYS A 139 -19.42 12.82 -12.05
CA LYS A 139 -20.81 13.06 -11.64
C LYS A 139 -20.88 14.29 -10.76
N THR A 140 -22.09 14.79 -10.53
CA THR A 140 -22.32 15.86 -9.55
C THR A 140 -21.94 15.34 -8.16
N LEU A 141 -21.14 16.12 -7.45
CA LEU A 141 -20.71 15.77 -6.09
C LEU A 141 -21.88 15.84 -5.10
N PRO A 142 -21.86 15.04 -4.05
CA PRO A 142 -22.82 15.13 -2.95
C PRO A 142 -22.87 16.53 -2.35
N PRO A 143 -24.04 17.00 -1.86
CA PRO A 143 -24.23 18.39 -1.40
C PRO A 143 -23.37 18.77 -0.19
N GLU A 144 -22.86 17.81 0.54
CA GLU A 144 -21.95 17.99 1.67
C GLU A 144 -20.59 18.54 1.23
N TRP A 145 -20.17 18.22 0.00
CA TRP A 145 -18.90 18.62 -0.59
C TRP A 145 -19.00 19.97 -1.31
N LYS A 146 -19.28 21.01 -0.53
CA LYS A 146 -19.44 22.38 -1.05
C LYS A 146 -18.10 22.97 -1.46
N ASN A 147 -18.11 23.74 -2.56
CA ASN A 147 -16.93 24.46 -3.07
C ASN A 147 -15.75 23.55 -3.50
N VAL A 148 -16.03 22.29 -3.79
CA VAL A 148 -15.05 21.30 -4.24
C VAL A 148 -15.33 20.96 -5.70
N LYS A 149 -14.28 20.69 -6.46
CA LYS A 149 -14.36 20.21 -7.84
C LYS A 149 -13.85 18.77 -7.88
N ALA A 150 -14.54 17.95 -8.64
CA ALA A 150 -14.05 16.61 -8.96
C ALA A 150 -12.76 16.71 -9.78
N ASP A 151 -11.70 16.03 -9.34
CA ASP A 151 -10.42 16.03 -10.05
C ASP A 151 -10.46 15.07 -11.23
N LEU A 152 -11.00 13.89 -11.01
CA LEU A 152 -11.06 12.81 -11.97
C LEU A 152 -12.46 12.14 -11.96
N PRO A 153 -12.86 11.47 -13.05
CA PRO A 153 -14.09 10.71 -13.07
C PRO A 153 -14.11 9.59 -12.02
N PRO A 154 -15.30 9.11 -11.61
CA PRO A 154 -15.40 8.01 -10.66
C PRO A 154 -14.82 6.72 -11.25
N LEU A 155 -14.24 5.91 -10.37
CA LEU A 155 -13.84 4.56 -10.75
C LEU A 155 -15.08 3.67 -10.90
N LYS A 156 -14.95 2.62 -11.72
CA LYS A 156 -15.92 1.54 -11.67
C LYS A 156 -15.91 0.89 -10.29
N GLU A 157 -17.08 0.46 -9.84
CA GLU A 157 -17.24 -0.20 -8.55
C GLU A 157 -16.29 -1.40 -8.36
N SER A 158 -16.03 -2.15 -9.45
CA SER A 158 -15.07 -3.26 -9.40
C SER A 158 -13.64 -2.82 -9.06
N PHE A 159 -13.20 -1.64 -9.54
CA PHE A 159 -11.88 -1.10 -9.21
C PHE A 159 -11.85 -0.52 -7.81
N LEU A 160 -12.89 0.22 -7.42
CA LEU A 160 -13.02 0.68 -6.04
C LEU A 160 -12.89 -0.50 -5.07
N ASN A 161 -13.67 -1.56 -5.29
CA ASN A 161 -13.62 -2.76 -4.46
C ASN A 161 -12.24 -3.44 -4.48
N ALA A 162 -11.55 -3.46 -5.63
CA ALA A 162 -10.20 -3.99 -5.72
C ALA A 162 -9.19 -3.17 -4.89
N TYR A 163 -9.28 -1.83 -4.93
CA TYR A 163 -8.46 -0.95 -4.08
C TYR A 163 -8.74 -1.16 -2.60
N LEU A 164 -10.01 -1.15 -2.20
CA LEU A 164 -10.40 -1.35 -0.80
C LEU A 164 -9.87 -2.68 -0.26
N LYS A 165 -9.96 -3.72 -1.08
CA LYS A 165 -9.44 -5.03 -0.73
C LYS A 165 -7.91 -5.04 -0.64
N ALA A 166 -7.22 -4.42 -1.61
CA ALA A 166 -5.78 -4.33 -1.65
C ALA A 166 -5.21 -3.57 -0.45
N TYR A 167 -5.84 -2.45 -0.11
CA TYR A 167 -5.46 -1.64 1.06
C TYR A 167 -6.06 -2.14 2.38
N ARG A 168 -6.95 -3.15 2.35
CA ARG A 168 -7.60 -3.75 3.54
C ARG A 168 -8.38 -2.76 4.38
N VAL A 169 -9.01 -1.79 3.72
CA VAL A 169 -9.76 -0.75 4.38
C VAL A 169 -11.24 -0.84 4.07
N THR A 170 -12.04 -0.39 5.03
CA THR A 170 -13.45 -0.09 4.85
C THR A 170 -13.63 1.40 4.83
N LEU A 171 -14.11 1.93 3.70
CA LEU A 171 -14.36 3.36 3.61
C LEU A 171 -15.54 3.77 4.48
N PRO A 172 -15.42 4.89 5.19
CA PRO A 172 -16.58 5.60 5.73
C PRO A 172 -17.56 5.99 4.62
N GLU A 173 -18.85 6.00 4.92
CA GLU A 173 -19.94 6.28 3.96
C GLU A 173 -19.68 7.57 3.17
N ILE A 174 -19.22 8.61 3.84
CA ILE A 174 -18.92 9.91 3.22
C ILE A 174 -17.85 9.84 2.11
N LEU A 175 -16.85 8.99 2.24
CA LEU A 175 -15.85 8.76 1.18
C LEU A 175 -16.38 7.78 0.12
N GLN A 176 -17.21 6.80 0.48
CA GLN A 176 -17.86 5.92 -0.50
C GLN A 176 -18.73 6.73 -1.46
N GLU A 177 -19.54 7.67 -0.93
CA GLU A 177 -20.36 8.57 -1.74
C GLU A 177 -19.49 9.44 -2.65
N LEU A 178 -18.41 10.04 -2.12
CA LEU A 178 -17.50 10.86 -2.90
C LEU A 178 -16.88 10.05 -4.05
N TYR A 179 -16.25 8.92 -3.75
CA TYR A 179 -15.60 8.10 -4.78
C TYR A 179 -16.57 7.42 -5.76
N GLY A 180 -17.84 7.30 -5.37
CA GLY A 180 -18.92 6.94 -6.29
C GLY A 180 -19.26 8.03 -7.33
N CYS A 181 -18.84 9.28 -7.09
CA CYS A 181 -19.07 10.43 -7.94
C CYS A 181 -17.81 10.89 -8.69
N CYS A 182 -16.64 10.76 -8.08
CA CYS A 182 -15.35 11.17 -8.64
C CYS A 182 -14.20 10.37 -8.00
N ASN A 183 -13.00 10.44 -8.59
CA ASN A 183 -11.79 9.88 -8.02
C ASN A 183 -10.83 11.00 -7.62
N GLY A 184 -11.04 11.52 -6.43
CA GLY A 184 -10.38 12.70 -5.91
C GLY A 184 -11.18 13.97 -6.14
N ALA A 185 -11.02 14.93 -5.25
CA ALA A 185 -11.72 16.20 -5.30
C ALA A 185 -10.89 17.30 -4.63
N SER A 186 -10.87 18.49 -5.20
CA SER A 186 -10.05 19.59 -4.71
C SER A 186 -10.80 20.91 -4.58
N SER A 187 -10.36 21.72 -3.65
CA SER A 187 -10.71 23.12 -3.47
C SER A 187 -9.47 24.01 -3.63
N SER A 188 -9.56 25.28 -3.30
CA SER A 188 -8.39 26.16 -3.26
C SER A 188 -7.48 25.94 -2.07
N LYS A 189 -7.89 25.14 -1.09
CA LYS A 189 -7.19 24.99 0.20
C LYS A 189 -6.91 23.55 0.60
N TYR A 190 -7.68 22.62 0.07
CA TYR A 190 -7.54 21.21 0.42
C TYR A 190 -7.85 20.30 -0.78
N ARG A 191 -7.36 19.09 -0.69
CA ARG A 191 -7.55 18.04 -1.68
C ARG A 191 -7.90 16.73 -1.00
N ILE A 192 -8.92 16.05 -1.49
CA ILE A 192 -9.12 14.62 -1.23
C ILE A 192 -8.48 13.88 -2.38
N ILE A 193 -7.47 13.12 -2.10
CA ILE A 193 -6.65 12.44 -3.12
C ILE A 193 -7.41 11.28 -3.75
N GLY A 194 -7.12 11.02 -5.02
CA GLY A 194 -7.68 9.87 -5.72
C GLY A 194 -7.14 8.55 -5.17
N LEU A 195 -7.90 7.46 -5.32
CA LEU A 195 -7.48 6.14 -4.82
C LEU A 195 -6.12 5.68 -5.36
N HIS A 196 -5.77 6.10 -6.57
CA HIS A 196 -4.50 5.76 -7.21
C HIS A 196 -3.28 6.49 -6.62
N GLU A 197 -3.51 7.46 -5.73
CA GLU A 197 -2.48 8.21 -5.01
C GLU A 197 -2.45 7.86 -3.52
N TRP A 198 -3.31 6.94 -3.08
CA TRP A 198 -3.30 6.51 -1.70
C TRP A 198 -1.95 5.94 -1.30
N SER A 199 -1.51 6.32 -0.12
CA SER A 199 -0.31 5.81 0.50
C SER A 199 -0.54 5.50 1.97
N HIS A 200 0.27 4.62 2.52
CA HIS A 200 0.23 4.31 3.93
C HIS A 200 0.97 5.36 4.74
N TRP A 201 0.39 5.71 5.88
CA TRP A 201 1.02 6.49 6.92
C TRP A 201 1.06 5.68 8.20
N GLN A 202 2.19 5.67 8.87
CA GLN A 202 2.37 4.83 10.03
C GLN A 202 2.98 5.57 11.20
N THR A 203 2.46 5.26 12.39
CA THR A 203 3.08 5.55 13.67
C THR A 203 3.50 4.24 14.36
N GLU A 204 4.10 4.32 15.55
CA GLU A 204 4.50 3.13 16.31
C GLU A 204 3.30 2.20 16.63
N ASP A 205 2.10 2.76 16.82
CA ASP A 205 0.94 2.05 17.33
C ASP A 205 -0.22 1.91 16.34
N LYS A 206 -0.25 2.68 15.25
CA LYS A 206 -1.40 2.76 14.35
C LYS A 206 -0.99 2.81 12.88
N ASN A 207 -1.85 2.24 12.05
CA ASN A 207 -1.76 2.34 10.60
C ASN A 207 -2.86 3.24 10.08
N PHE A 208 -2.51 4.07 9.11
CA PHE A 208 -3.44 4.97 8.46
C PHE A 208 -3.26 4.91 6.94
N LEU A 209 -4.29 5.37 6.23
CA LEU A 209 -4.17 5.75 4.83
C LEU A 209 -4.23 7.27 4.71
N ILE A 210 -3.34 7.84 3.93
CA ILE A 210 -3.45 9.24 3.52
C ILE A 210 -4.59 9.32 2.49
N VAL A 211 -5.64 10.07 2.82
CA VAL A 211 -6.82 10.24 1.98
C VAL A 211 -7.03 11.69 1.56
N GLY A 212 -6.25 12.62 2.09
CA GLY A 212 -6.35 14.03 1.71
C GLY A 212 -5.22 14.87 2.29
N GLU A 213 -5.19 16.12 1.86
CA GLU A 213 -4.18 17.11 2.19
C GLU A 213 -4.82 18.49 2.33
N ILE A 214 -4.33 19.30 3.26
CA ILE A 214 -4.69 20.71 3.44
C ILE A 214 -3.41 21.52 3.34
N GLU A 215 -3.33 22.38 2.35
CA GLU A 215 -2.18 23.24 2.13
C GLU A 215 -2.39 24.56 2.87
N LEU A 216 -1.54 24.82 3.85
CA LEU A 216 -1.48 26.08 4.60
C LEU A 216 -0.17 26.81 4.24
N PRO A 217 -0.05 28.13 4.49
CA PRO A 217 1.13 28.91 4.09
C PRO A 217 2.48 28.36 4.61
N ASP A 218 2.48 27.75 5.78
CA ASP A 218 3.69 27.34 6.48
C ASP A 218 3.73 25.84 6.81
N THR A 219 2.70 25.06 6.46
CA THR A 219 2.64 23.62 6.78
C THR A 219 1.64 22.89 5.90
N LEU A 220 1.88 21.61 5.73
CA LEU A 220 0.97 20.66 5.11
C LEU A 220 0.31 19.81 6.20
N ILE A 221 -1.02 19.81 6.23
CA ILE A 221 -1.77 18.87 7.06
C ILE A 221 -2.22 17.72 6.19
N VAL A 222 -1.91 16.50 6.59
CA VAL A 222 -2.42 15.28 5.93
C VAL A 222 -3.67 14.78 6.65
N ILE A 223 -4.64 14.32 5.87
CA ILE A 223 -5.86 13.70 6.37
C ILE A 223 -5.69 12.20 6.30
N LEU A 224 -5.84 11.56 7.44
CA LEU A 224 -5.56 10.17 7.65
C LEU A 224 -6.85 9.41 7.94
N LEU A 225 -7.03 8.25 7.31
CA LEU A 225 -8.09 7.29 7.62
C LEU A 225 -7.48 6.14 8.41
N GLY A 226 -7.90 5.97 9.65
CA GLY A 226 -7.46 4.89 10.53
C GLY A 226 -8.17 3.56 10.25
N ASP A 227 -7.60 2.48 10.75
CA ASP A 227 -8.17 1.12 10.69
C ASP A 227 -9.55 1.03 11.37
N ASP A 228 -9.83 1.94 12.30
CA ASP A 228 -11.11 2.05 13.00
C ASP A 228 -12.18 2.80 12.19
N GLY A 229 -11.85 3.21 10.97
CA GLY A 229 -12.74 3.95 10.07
C GLY A 229 -12.94 5.42 10.43
N LYS A 230 -12.13 5.97 11.34
CA LYS A 230 -12.18 7.38 11.73
C LYS A 230 -11.10 8.19 11.01
N PHE A 231 -11.32 9.50 10.96
CA PHE A 231 -10.37 10.44 10.39
C PHE A 231 -9.48 11.04 11.49
N TYR A 232 -8.24 11.26 11.12
CA TYR A 232 -7.19 11.87 11.93
C TYR A 232 -6.47 12.92 11.10
N THR A 233 -5.66 13.76 11.74
CA THR A 233 -4.73 14.66 11.07
C THR A 233 -3.29 14.32 11.41
N GLY A 234 -2.39 14.67 10.52
CA GLY A 234 -0.95 14.61 10.73
C GLY A 234 -0.29 15.79 10.03
N ASN A 235 0.99 16.00 10.27
CA ASN A 235 1.78 17.05 9.65
C ASN A 235 2.95 16.48 8.82
N ASP A 236 3.58 17.34 8.04
CA ASP A 236 4.75 16.98 7.21
C ASP A 236 5.99 16.56 8.00
N ASP A 237 6.04 16.82 9.31
CA ASP A 237 7.09 16.35 10.21
C ASP A 237 6.90 14.89 10.66
N GLY A 238 5.80 14.25 10.26
CA GLY A 238 5.49 12.87 10.60
C GLY A 238 4.72 12.67 11.91
N GLU A 239 4.29 13.74 12.54
CA GLU A 239 3.46 13.69 13.74
C GLU A 239 1.99 13.45 13.35
N THR A 240 1.27 12.74 14.19
CA THR A 240 -0.16 12.43 14.03
C THR A 240 -0.90 12.85 15.30
N ASP A 241 -2.05 13.46 15.13
CA ASP A 241 -2.94 13.72 16.26
C ASP A 241 -3.46 12.42 16.85
N ASP A 242 -3.40 12.30 18.17
CA ASP A 242 -3.83 11.08 18.88
C ASP A 242 -5.36 10.90 18.86
N GLU A 243 -6.10 11.99 18.68
CA GLU A 243 -7.56 12.01 18.71
C GLU A 243 -8.14 12.07 17.29
N ALA A 244 -9.18 11.29 17.07
CA ALA A 244 -9.93 11.35 15.82
C ALA A 244 -10.70 12.68 15.71
N LEU A 245 -10.97 13.10 14.46
CA LEU A 245 -11.82 14.25 14.22
C LEU A 245 -13.19 14.05 14.88
N GLU A 246 -13.64 15.04 15.64
CA GLU A 246 -14.95 15.03 16.30
C GLU A 246 -16.09 15.35 15.32
N THR A 247 -15.79 16.09 14.25
CA THR A 247 -16.74 16.52 13.22
C THR A 247 -16.67 15.63 11.98
N SER A 248 -17.67 15.72 11.12
CA SER A 248 -17.60 15.06 9.82
C SER A 248 -16.46 15.64 8.96
N LEU A 249 -15.88 14.82 8.08
CA LEU A 249 -14.78 15.27 7.22
C LEU A 249 -15.14 16.52 6.39
N PRO A 250 -16.32 16.65 5.74
CA PRO A 250 -16.69 17.86 5.01
C PRO A 250 -16.83 19.10 5.89
N GLU A 251 -17.31 18.94 7.14
CA GLU A 251 -17.40 20.07 8.10
C GLU A 251 -16.02 20.52 8.53
N PHE A 252 -15.12 19.58 8.85
CA PHE A 252 -13.72 19.87 9.17
C PHE A 252 -13.05 20.64 8.03
N LEU A 253 -13.14 20.13 6.81
CA LEU A 253 -12.56 20.78 5.63
C LEU A 253 -13.17 22.13 5.31
N GLY A 254 -14.46 22.30 5.60
CA GLY A 254 -15.18 23.56 5.44
C GLY A 254 -14.75 24.68 6.41
N SER A 255 -13.97 24.34 7.45
CA SER A 255 -13.41 25.31 8.40
C SER A 255 -12.16 26.04 7.86
N PHE A 256 -11.56 25.56 6.79
CA PHE A 256 -10.41 26.13 6.08
C PHE A 256 -10.86 26.95 4.86
#